data_bf2de5cd5c5b4e63bea8ce14b72f6cf2
#
_entry.id   bf2de5cd5c5b4e63bea8ce14b72f6cf2
#
_cell.length_a   1.000
_cell.length_b   1.000
_cell.length_c   1.000
_cell.angle_alpha   90.00
_cell.angle_beta   90.00
_cell.angle_gamma   90.00
#
_symmetry.space_group_name_H-M   'P 1'
#
loop_
_entity.id
_entity.type
_entity.pdbx_description
1 polymer ?
#
loop_
_entity_poly.entity_id
_entity_poly.type
_entity_poly.pdbx_seq_one_letter_code
_entity_poly.pdbx_strand_id
1 'polypeptide(L)'
;MKHPLQEMMDKRREGIRCGIPSYCSANELVIEIALRRAKERNIPVLIEATANQVNQFGGYTGMKPADFYQMVLKMASDIGLPENMMILAGDHLGPLTWQKLPESEAMENSVELVYQYARAGFTKIHLDTSMKVADDPEGLLQTEVIARRGAKLYKAAMKGYEELKAEKPDAMRPVFVIGSEVPIPGGATEAEDTLAVTKPEAFRDTVSTYQRVWTEEGVGEGMKDVIAVVVQPGVEFGDEQVFDYDPVAAVDLCAALKEFPDICFEGHSTDYQTATDLYNMVTDGIAILKVGPALTFGLREALFSLSMMEKELVPEEKRANFIETLDQVMLASPANWEKHYHGDEKHLAQCRKYSYSDRARYYIGQPEVVAAMNKLFDNLREYPIPMNMLHQYMPISYAKIREGQLKLDPRELAMDGIVQFMLDYESAV
;
A
#
# COMPACT_ATOMS: atom_id res chain seq x y z
N MET A 1 -0.67 -25.78 -4.90
CA MET A 1 0.29 -25.14 -3.97
C MET A 1 -0.51 -24.38 -2.93
N LYS A 2 -0.11 -24.36 -1.65
CA LYS A 2 -0.79 -23.55 -0.61
C LYS A 2 -0.44 -22.08 -0.79
N HIS A 3 -1.38 -21.20 -0.49
CA HIS A 3 -1.14 -19.76 -0.58
C HIS A 3 -0.14 -19.31 0.51
N PRO A 4 0.90 -18.50 0.21
CA PRO A 4 1.90 -18.09 1.21
C PRO A 4 1.31 -17.42 2.45
N LEU A 5 0.24 -16.63 2.30
CA LEU A 5 -0.45 -16.03 3.46
C LEU A 5 -1.21 -17.07 4.29
N GLN A 6 -1.70 -18.15 3.71
CA GLN A 6 -2.25 -19.26 4.49
C GLN A 6 -1.15 -20.04 5.23
N GLU A 7 0.04 -20.16 4.65
CA GLU A 7 1.21 -20.74 5.34
C GLU A 7 1.64 -19.86 6.52
N MET A 8 1.60 -18.53 6.36
CA MET A 8 1.81 -17.58 7.44
C MET A 8 0.80 -17.80 8.57
N MET A 9 -0.51 -17.96 8.24
CA MET A 9 -1.55 -18.22 9.23
C MET A 9 -1.36 -19.56 9.96
N ASP A 10 -0.87 -20.62 9.27
CA ASP A 10 -0.54 -21.88 9.94
C ASP A 10 0.55 -21.69 11.00
N LYS A 11 1.63 -21.00 10.65
CA LYS A 11 2.72 -20.70 11.60
C LYS A 11 2.20 -19.91 12.81
N ARG A 12 1.32 -18.95 12.59
CA ARG A 12 0.71 -18.17 13.70
C ARG A 12 -0.13 -19.04 14.61
N ARG A 13 -0.90 -20.00 14.08
CA ARG A 13 -1.64 -21.00 14.88
C ARG A 13 -0.73 -21.88 15.71
N GLU A 14 0.48 -22.15 15.25
CA GLU A 14 1.53 -22.86 16.00
C GLU A 14 2.25 -21.98 17.03
N GLY A 15 1.84 -20.71 17.16
CA GLY A 15 2.43 -19.74 18.07
C GLY A 15 3.73 -19.11 17.58
N ILE A 16 4.06 -19.29 16.30
CA ILE A 16 5.22 -18.66 15.67
C ILE A 16 4.87 -17.24 15.27
N ARG A 17 5.59 -16.26 15.84
CA ARG A 17 5.46 -14.85 15.45
C ARG A 17 5.94 -14.68 14.00
N CYS A 18 5.08 -14.23 13.13
CA CYS A 18 5.39 -13.86 11.76
C CYS A 18 4.33 -12.91 11.20
N GLY A 19 4.70 -12.13 10.22
CA GLY A 19 3.85 -11.20 9.50
C GLY A 19 4.37 -10.98 8.09
N ILE A 20 3.78 -10.02 7.38
CA ILE A 20 4.22 -9.62 6.05
C ILE A 20 4.00 -8.12 5.86
N PRO A 21 5.01 -7.38 5.36
CA PRO A 21 4.78 -6.02 4.87
C PRO A 21 3.98 -6.08 3.57
N SER A 22 3.00 -5.20 3.45
CA SER A 22 2.19 -5.04 2.25
C SER A 22 2.54 -3.72 1.57
N TYR A 23 3.33 -3.79 0.51
CA TYR A 23 3.81 -2.63 -0.23
C TYR A 23 2.74 -2.13 -1.21
N CYS A 24 1.98 -1.12 -0.77
CA CYS A 24 0.87 -0.55 -1.55
C CYS A 24 1.35 0.59 -2.45
N SER A 25 1.82 0.24 -3.65
CA SER A 25 2.34 1.22 -4.60
C SER A 25 2.22 0.75 -6.05
N ALA A 26 1.95 1.72 -6.94
CA ALA A 26 2.06 1.53 -8.39
C ALA A 26 3.30 2.23 -8.99
N ASN A 27 4.21 2.74 -8.16
CA ASN A 27 5.46 3.33 -8.60
C ASN A 27 6.47 2.24 -8.96
N GLU A 28 7.02 2.29 -10.19
CA GLU A 28 7.90 1.26 -10.72
C GLU A 28 9.19 1.09 -9.90
N LEU A 29 9.78 2.16 -9.37
CA LEU A 29 11.00 2.08 -8.54
C LEU A 29 10.71 1.39 -7.19
N VAL A 30 9.54 1.66 -6.60
CA VAL A 30 9.08 0.99 -5.37
C VAL A 30 8.88 -0.49 -5.62
N ILE A 31 8.18 -0.84 -6.71
CA ILE A 31 7.91 -2.24 -7.08
C ILE A 31 9.23 -2.97 -7.35
N GLU A 32 10.12 -2.37 -8.16
CA GLU A 32 11.39 -2.96 -8.51
C GLU A 32 12.23 -3.28 -7.27
N ILE A 33 12.37 -2.31 -6.35
CA ILE A 33 13.20 -2.55 -5.17
C ILE A 33 12.56 -3.56 -4.21
N ALA A 34 11.23 -3.60 -4.09
CA ALA A 34 10.53 -4.63 -3.32
C ALA A 34 10.79 -6.04 -3.87
N LEU A 35 10.74 -6.21 -5.19
CA LEU A 35 11.07 -7.48 -5.86
C LEU A 35 12.54 -7.87 -5.68
N ARG A 36 13.48 -6.91 -5.79
CA ARG A 36 14.91 -7.17 -5.54
C ARG A 36 15.16 -7.62 -4.10
N ARG A 37 14.53 -6.96 -3.12
CA ARG A 37 14.63 -7.30 -1.69
C ARG A 37 14.08 -8.71 -1.42
N ALA A 38 12.93 -9.05 -2.00
CA ALA A 38 12.35 -10.39 -1.88
C ALA A 38 13.32 -11.48 -2.39
N LYS A 39 13.94 -11.23 -3.55
CA LYS A 39 14.95 -12.15 -4.12
C LYS A 39 16.17 -12.29 -3.21
N GLU A 40 16.73 -11.16 -2.73
CA GLU A 40 17.90 -11.17 -1.83
C GLU A 40 17.63 -11.94 -0.54
N ARG A 41 16.45 -11.76 0.04
CA ARG A 41 16.06 -12.41 1.30
C ARG A 41 15.48 -13.81 1.11
N ASN A 42 15.16 -14.19 -0.12
CA ASN A 42 14.50 -15.45 -0.47
C ASN A 42 13.17 -15.63 0.29
N ILE A 43 12.33 -14.58 0.33
CA ILE A 43 11.01 -14.56 0.98
C ILE A 43 9.95 -14.06 -0.01
N PRO A 44 8.68 -14.47 0.16
CA PRO A 44 7.58 -13.89 -0.62
C PRO A 44 7.47 -12.37 -0.41
N VAL A 45 7.05 -11.68 -1.47
CA VAL A 45 6.73 -10.25 -1.44
C VAL A 45 5.25 -10.03 -1.73
N LEU A 46 4.62 -9.15 -0.95
CA LEU A 46 3.24 -8.72 -1.14
C LEU A 46 3.23 -7.29 -1.71
N ILE A 47 2.72 -7.15 -2.93
CA ILE A 47 2.59 -5.87 -3.63
C ILE A 47 1.10 -5.63 -3.89
N GLU A 48 0.61 -4.47 -3.49
CA GLU A 48 -0.79 -4.11 -3.63
C GLU A 48 -1.01 -2.93 -4.58
N ALA A 49 -2.12 -2.97 -5.30
CA ALA A 49 -2.67 -1.84 -6.03
C ALA A 49 -4.08 -1.52 -5.51
N THR A 50 -4.36 -0.23 -5.23
CA THR A 50 -5.70 0.21 -4.85
C THR A 50 -6.61 0.40 -6.06
N ALA A 51 -7.93 0.38 -5.84
CA ALA A 51 -8.91 0.70 -6.85
C ALA A 51 -8.70 2.08 -7.54
N ASN A 52 -8.11 3.05 -6.81
CA ASN A 52 -7.77 4.36 -7.37
C ASN A 52 -6.54 4.31 -8.29
N GLN A 53 -5.60 3.42 -8.01
CA GLN A 53 -4.38 3.25 -8.81
C GLN A 53 -4.66 2.51 -10.11
N VAL A 54 -5.37 1.38 -10.01
CA VAL A 54 -5.59 0.41 -11.08
C VAL A 54 -7.05 -0.02 -11.04
N ASN A 55 -7.78 0.14 -12.13
CA ASN A 55 -9.16 -0.34 -12.25
C ASN A 55 -9.51 -0.59 -13.72
N GLN A 56 -10.73 -1.09 -13.98
CA GLN A 56 -11.19 -1.41 -15.34
C GLN A 56 -11.16 -0.21 -16.31
N PHE A 57 -11.11 1.02 -15.79
CA PHE A 57 -11.02 2.25 -16.57
C PHE A 57 -9.58 2.82 -16.64
N GLY A 58 -8.62 2.18 -15.94
CA GLY A 58 -7.21 2.55 -15.90
C GLY A 58 -6.75 3.22 -14.60
N GLY A 59 -7.65 3.68 -13.74
CA GLY A 59 -7.27 4.44 -12.54
C GLY A 59 -6.42 5.68 -12.87
N TYR A 60 -5.67 6.20 -11.89
CA TYR A 60 -4.78 7.34 -12.18
C TYR A 60 -3.46 6.91 -12.86
N THR A 61 -3.13 5.62 -12.89
CA THR A 61 -1.94 5.10 -13.57
C THR A 61 -2.15 4.84 -15.05
N GLY A 62 -3.40 4.81 -15.52
CA GLY A 62 -3.77 4.37 -16.86
C GLY A 62 -3.80 2.85 -17.03
N MET A 63 -3.52 2.06 -15.99
CA MET A 63 -3.42 0.59 -16.05
C MET A 63 -4.71 -0.10 -15.61
N LYS A 64 -5.11 -1.12 -16.35
CA LYS A 64 -6.10 -2.11 -15.92
C LYS A 64 -5.43 -3.20 -15.08
N PRO A 65 -6.19 -4.03 -14.31
CA PRO A 65 -5.61 -5.09 -13.48
C PRO A 65 -4.66 -6.02 -14.24
N ALA A 66 -5.02 -6.42 -15.46
CA ALA A 66 -4.16 -7.26 -16.28
C ALA A 66 -2.85 -6.57 -16.69
N ASP A 67 -2.89 -5.26 -16.99
CA ASP A 67 -1.70 -4.49 -17.38
C ASP A 67 -0.72 -4.39 -16.20
N PHE A 68 -1.24 -4.07 -15.01
CA PHE A 68 -0.43 -4.02 -13.79
C PHE A 68 0.18 -5.40 -13.47
N TYR A 69 -0.61 -6.46 -13.54
CA TYR A 69 -0.13 -7.83 -13.33
C TYR A 69 1.04 -8.16 -14.26
N GLN A 70 0.89 -7.90 -15.57
CA GLN A 70 1.93 -8.18 -16.57
C GLN A 70 3.17 -7.32 -16.37
N MET A 71 3.02 -6.05 -15.98
CA MET A 71 4.14 -5.16 -15.65
C MET A 71 4.97 -5.72 -14.49
N VAL A 72 4.32 -6.09 -13.38
CA VAL A 72 5.04 -6.63 -12.20
C VAL A 72 5.66 -7.99 -12.50
N LEU A 73 4.95 -8.86 -13.22
CA LEU A 73 5.46 -10.17 -13.65
C LEU A 73 6.71 -10.02 -14.52
N LYS A 74 6.70 -9.08 -15.46
CA LYS A 74 7.87 -8.78 -16.30
C LYS A 74 9.04 -8.30 -15.45
N MET A 75 8.82 -7.36 -14.53
CA MET A 75 9.87 -6.89 -13.62
C MET A 75 10.46 -8.03 -12.77
N ALA A 76 9.60 -8.89 -12.21
CA ALA A 76 10.03 -10.05 -11.44
C ALA A 76 10.89 -11.00 -12.28
N SER A 77 10.47 -11.27 -13.54
CA SER A 77 11.23 -12.08 -14.49
C SER A 77 12.59 -11.47 -14.84
N ASP A 78 12.65 -10.16 -15.11
CA ASP A 78 13.89 -9.44 -15.42
C ASP A 78 14.88 -9.49 -14.24
N ILE A 79 14.36 -9.43 -13.01
CA ILE A 79 15.13 -9.57 -11.76
C ILE A 79 15.51 -11.04 -11.51
N GLY A 80 14.76 -12.00 -12.03
CA GLY A 80 14.89 -13.44 -11.77
C GLY A 80 14.30 -13.85 -10.42
N LEU A 81 13.19 -13.23 -10.02
CA LEU A 81 12.35 -13.66 -8.89
C LEU A 81 11.29 -14.65 -9.42
N PRO A 82 11.15 -15.84 -8.83
CA PRO A 82 10.12 -16.80 -9.22
C PRO A 82 8.71 -16.26 -8.99
N GLU A 83 7.77 -16.54 -9.90
CA GLU A 83 6.38 -16.05 -9.82
C GLU A 83 5.68 -16.46 -8.50
N ASN A 84 5.97 -17.66 -7.99
CA ASN A 84 5.39 -18.14 -6.72
C ASN A 84 5.90 -17.41 -5.46
N MET A 85 6.90 -16.55 -5.61
CA MET A 85 7.38 -15.64 -4.55
C MET A 85 6.67 -14.30 -4.58
N MET A 86 5.84 -14.06 -5.58
CA MET A 86 5.12 -12.80 -5.78
C MET A 86 3.65 -12.98 -5.40
N ILE A 87 3.17 -12.18 -4.45
CA ILE A 87 1.77 -12.09 -4.08
C ILE A 87 1.28 -10.72 -4.57
N LEU A 88 0.41 -10.72 -5.59
CA LEU A 88 -0.25 -9.49 -6.02
C LEU A 88 -1.59 -9.37 -5.33
N ALA A 89 -1.89 -8.17 -4.84
CA ALA A 89 -3.09 -7.90 -4.09
C ALA A 89 -3.85 -6.67 -4.62
N GLY A 90 -5.16 -6.77 -4.54
CA GLY A 90 -6.06 -5.65 -4.76
C GLY A 90 -6.54 -5.11 -3.42
N ASP A 91 -6.37 -3.80 -3.24
CA ASP A 91 -6.68 -3.11 -2.00
C ASP A 91 -7.83 -2.10 -2.17
N HIS A 92 -8.66 -1.98 -1.14
CA HIS A 92 -9.88 -1.17 -1.18
C HIS A 92 -10.73 -1.45 -2.43
N LEU A 93 -10.86 -2.73 -2.80
CA LEU A 93 -11.70 -3.12 -3.93
C LEU A 93 -13.17 -3.10 -3.55
N GLY A 94 -13.85 -2.06 -4.02
CA GLY A 94 -15.24 -1.80 -3.70
C GLY A 94 -15.70 -0.46 -4.27
N PRO A 95 -16.78 0.14 -3.73
CA PRO A 95 -17.40 1.33 -4.27
C PRO A 95 -16.65 2.65 -4.02
N LEU A 96 -15.49 2.64 -3.33
CA LEU A 96 -14.72 3.82 -2.97
C LEU A 96 -14.53 4.82 -4.13
N THR A 97 -14.20 4.32 -5.30
CA THR A 97 -13.97 5.16 -6.51
C THR A 97 -15.27 5.75 -7.06
N TRP A 98 -16.41 5.16 -6.74
CA TRP A 98 -17.74 5.50 -7.28
C TRP A 98 -18.74 5.94 -6.23
N GLN A 99 -18.31 6.48 -5.10
CA GLN A 99 -19.17 6.94 -3.98
C GLN A 99 -20.25 7.95 -4.38
N LYS A 100 -20.04 8.69 -5.48
CA LYS A 100 -21.00 9.66 -6.00
C LYS A 100 -22.12 9.05 -6.84
N LEU A 101 -22.08 7.74 -7.11
CA LEU A 101 -23.09 7.01 -7.85
C LEU A 101 -24.05 6.32 -6.88
N PRO A 102 -25.30 6.00 -7.32
CA PRO A 102 -26.21 5.14 -6.58
C PRO A 102 -25.63 3.73 -6.37
N GLU A 103 -26.10 3.01 -5.34
CA GLU A 103 -25.61 1.67 -5.02
C GLU A 103 -25.60 0.72 -6.23
N SER A 104 -26.66 0.74 -7.03
CA SER A 104 -26.78 -0.13 -8.20
C SER A 104 -25.58 0.02 -9.17
N GLU A 105 -25.23 1.27 -9.52
CA GLU A 105 -24.16 1.56 -10.46
C GLU A 105 -22.77 1.41 -9.79
N ALA A 106 -22.62 1.88 -8.54
CA ALA A 106 -21.37 1.76 -7.79
C ALA A 106 -20.99 0.30 -7.56
N MET A 107 -21.95 -0.55 -7.24
CA MET A 107 -21.73 -1.98 -7.04
C MET A 107 -21.53 -2.75 -8.34
N GLU A 108 -22.18 -2.36 -9.46
CA GLU A 108 -21.88 -2.93 -10.77
C GLU A 108 -20.42 -2.70 -11.16
N ASN A 109 -19.94 -1.47 -11.01
CA ASN A 109 -18.52 -1.15 -11.22
C ASN A 109 -17.59 -1.91 -10.28
N SER A 110 -17.97 -2.08 -9.01
CA SER A 110 -17.18 -2.79 -8.00
C SER A 110 -17.08 -4.29 -8.28
N VAL A 111 -18.18 -4.90 -8.75
CA VAL A 111 -18.24 -6.30 -9.18
C VAL A 111 -17.30 -6.54 -10.36
N GLU A 112 -17.35 -5.68 -11.38
CA GLU A 112 -16.45 -5.76 -12.53
C GLU A 112 -14.98 -5.56 -12.13
N LEU A 113 -14.70 -4.60 -11.25
CA LEU A 113 -13.36 -4.36 -10.71
C LEU A 113 -12.78 -5.63 -10.08
N VAL A 114 -13.49 -6.20 -9.11
CA VAL A 114 -13.04 -7.37 -8.35
C VAL A 114 -12.90 -8.60 -9.26
N TYR A 115 -13.85 -8.79 -10.19
CA TYR A 115 -13.74 -9.84 -11.20
C TYR A 115 -12.45 -9.72 -12.00
N GLN A 116 -12.12 -8.51 -12.51
CA GLN A 116 -10.92 -8.30 -13.30
C GLN A 116 -9.63 -8.52 -12.51
N TYR A 117 -9.59 -8.13 -11.24
CA TYR A 117 -8.44 -8.42 -10.37
C TYR A 117 -8.22 -9.93 -10.23
N ALA A 118 -9.24 -10.67 -9.84
CA ALA A 118 -9.14 -12.12 -9.67
C ALA A 118 -8.83 -12.83 -10.99
N ARG A 119 -9.45 -12.39 -12.10
CA ARG A 119 -9.22 -12.92 -13.45
C ARG A 119 -7.80 -12.67 -13.95
N ALA A 120 -7.19 -11.54 -13.56
CA ALA A 120 -5.79 -11.24 -13.88
C ALA A 120 -4.78 -12.07 -13.07
N GLY A 121 -5.19 -12.69 -11.94
CA GLY A 121 -4.32 -13.52 -11.12
C GLY A 121 -3.88 -12.89 -9.80
N PHE A 122 -4.56 -11.83 -9.35
CA PHE A 122 -4.35 -11.31 -8.00
C PHE A 122 -4.85 -12.31 -6.97
N THR A 123 -4.06 -12.57 -5.93
CA THR A 123 -4.29 -13.68 -5.00
C THR A 123 -4.55 -13.25 -3.55
N LYS A 124 -4.44 -11.97 -3.21
CA LYS A 124 -5.00 -11.36 -2.00
C LYS A 124 -5.98 -10.27 -2.44
N ILE A 125 -7.20 -10.31 -1.96
CA ILE A 125 -8.26 -9.38 -2.36
C ILE A 125 -8.92 -8.78 -1.12
N HIS A 126 -8.72 -7.47 -0.91
CA HIS A 126 -9.41 -6.73 0.13
C HIS A 126 -10.77 -6.25 -0.42
N LEU A 127 -11.84 -6.86 0.09
CA LEU A 127 -13.23 -6.51 -0.24
C LEU A 127 -13.67 -5.35 0.67
N ASP A 128 -13.48 -4.13 0.20
CA ASP A 128 -13.86 -2.93 0.96
C ASP A 128 -15.22 -2.40 0.49
N THR A 129 -16.24 -2.69 1.27
CA THR A 129 -17.61 -2.23 1.06
C THR A 129 -18.10 -1.33 2.20
N SER A 130 -17.19 -0.83 3.03
CA SER A 130 -17.47 0.05 4.16
C SER A 130 -17.81 1.48 3.73
N MET A 131 -17.40 1.89 2.53
CA MET A 131 -17.63 3.23 2.01
C MET A 131 -19.06 3.42 1.54
N LYS A 132 -19.67 4.53 1.97
CA LYS A 132 -21.02 4.92 1.55
C LYS A 132 -21.06 5.34 0.08
N VAL A 133 -22.21 5.12 -0.54
CA VAL A 133 -22.55 5.58 -1.89
C VAL A 133 -23.67 6.61 -1.85
N ALA A 134 -24.01 7.20 -2.98
CA ALA A 134 -24.84 8.41 -3.04
C ALA A 134 -26.24 8.27 -2.42
N ASP A 135 -26.84 7.08 -2.46
CA ASP A 135 -28.19 6.77 -1.96
C ASP A 135 -28.18 6.02 -0.62
N ASP A 136 -27.03 5.86 0.02
CA ASP A 136 -26.96 5.30 1.36
C ASP A 136 -27.55 6.29 2.41
N PRO A 137 -28.22 5.75 3.44
CA PRO A 137 -28.80 6.58 4.49
C PRO A 137 -27.75 7.40 5.24
N GLU A 138 -28.16 8.49 5.90
CA GLU A 138 -27.28 9.26 6.79
C GLU A 138 -26.77 8.41 7.95
N GLY A 139 -25.60 8.79 8.49
CA GLY A 139 -24.93 8.08 9.59
C GLY A 139 -24.01 6.95 9.12
N LEU A 140 -23.62 6.08 10.05
CA LEU A 140 -22.75 4.93 9.75
C LEU A 140 -23.49 3.86 8.97
N LEU A 141 -22.79 3.24 8.02
CA LEU A 141 -23.32 2.13 7.26
C LEU A 141 -23.45 0.88 8.15
N GLN A 142 -24.58 0.19 8.06
CA GLN A 142 -24.81 -1.02 8.87
C GLN A 142 -23.92 -2.17 8.39
N THR A 143 -23.35 -2.92 9.33
CA THR A 143 -22.46 -4.06 9.04
C THR A 143 -23.12 -5.11 8.13
N GLU A 144 -24.45 -5.30 8.22
CA GLU A 144 -25.20 -6.18 7.31
C GLU A 144 -25.15 -5.71 5.85
N VAL A 145 -25.22 -4.42 5.60
CA VAL A 145 -25.15 -3.85 4.24
C VAL A 145 -23.75 -4.08 3.69
N ILE A 146 -22.72 -3.79 4.52
CA ILE A 146 -21.32 -4.01 4.20
C ILE A 146 -21.08 -5.48 3.84
N ALA A 147 -21.50 -6.41 4.69
CA ALA A 147 -21.33 -7.84 4.49
C ALA A 147 -22.07 -8.36 3.25
N ARG A 148 -23.29 -7.85 2.94
CA ARG A 148 -24.06 -8.22 1.75
C ARG A 148 -23.39 -7.73 0.46
N ARG A 149 -22.88 -6.50 0.46
CA ARG A 149 -22.07 -5.98 -0.66
C ARG A 149 -20.79 -6.83 -0.81
N GLY A 150 -20.14 -7.18 0.30
CA GLY A 150 -18.96 -8.07 0.32
C GLY A 150 -19.24 -9.44 -0.30
N ALA A 151 -20.41 -10.05 -0.03
CA ALA A 151 -20.82 -11.32 -0.65
C ALA A 151 -20.93 -11.23 -2.17
N LYS A 152 -21.45 -10.12 -2.71
CA LYS A 152 -21.51 -9.87 -4.17
C LYS A 152 -20.12 -9.82 -4.77
N LEU A 153 -19.19 -9.12 -4.11
CA LEU A 153 -17.80 -9.00 -4.57
C LEU A 153 -17.05 -10.32 -4.46
N TYR A 154 -17.25 -11.08 -3.39
CA TYR A 154 -16.68 -12.43 -3.27
C TYR A 154 -17.12 -13.35 -4.43
N LYS A 155 -18.43 -13.35 -4.77
CA LYS A 155 -18.94 -14.11 -5.93
C LYS A 155 -18.24 -13.71 -7.23
N ALA A 156 -18.01 -12.42 -7.43
CA ALA A 156 -17.30 -11.89 -8.61
C ALA A 156 -15.82 -12.32 -8.65
N ALA A 157 -15.13 -12.23 -7.52
CA ALA A 157 -13.74 -12.70 -7.39
C ALA A 157 -13.64 -14.19 -7.72
N MET A 158 -14.51 -15.01 -7.13
CA MET A 158 -14.49 -16.45 -7.35
C MET A 158 -14.82 -16.82 -8.80
N LYS A 159 -15.73 -16.09 -9.45
CA LYS A 159 -15.98 -16.26 -10.89
C LYS A 159 -14.72 -16.00 -11.71
N GLY A 160 -14.05 -14.86 -11.48
CA GLY A 160 -12.80 -14.52 -12.18
C GLY A 160 -11.69 -15.56 -11.95
N TYR A 161 -11.53 -16.02 -10.70
CA TYR A 161 -10.58 -17.08 -10.37
C TYR A 161 -10.90 -18.42 -11.07
N GLU A 162 -12.15 -18.88 -11.07
CA GLU A 162 -12.51 -20.16 -11.70
C GLU A 162 -12.30 -20.12 -13.22
N GLU A 163 -12.56 -18.98 -13.86
CA GLU A 163 -12.25 -18.80 -15.28
C GLU A 163 -10.73 -18.79 -15.53
N LEU A 164 -9.94 -18.11 -14.67
CA LEU A 164 -8.48 -18.17 -14.75
C LEU A 164 -7.95 -19.59 -14.58
N LYS A 165 -8.48 -20.31 -13.59
CA LYS A 165 -8.08 -21.68 -13.28
C LYS A 165 -8.39 -22.68 -14.41
N ALA A 166 -9.46 -22.45 -15.16
CA ALA A 166 -9.79 -23.24 -16.34
C ALA A 166 -8.72 -23.11 -17.45
N GLU A 167 -8.06 -21.95 -17.56
CA GLU A 167 -6.99 -21.69 -18.52
C GLU A 167 -5.59 -22.02 -17.94
N LYS A 168 -5.39 -21.74 -16.63
CA LYS A 168 -4.16 -21.98 -15.88
C LYS A 168 -4.47 -22.88 -14.67
N PRO A 169 -4.41 -24.22 -14.80
CA PRO A 169 -4.84 -25.16 -13.76
C PRO A 169 -4.10 -25.05 -12.43
N ASP A 170 -2.90 -24.49 -12.44
CA ASP A 170 -2.07 -24.18 -11.27
C ASP A 170 -2.33 -22.79 -10.66
N ALA A 171 -3.30 -22.03 -11.19
CA ALA A 171 -3.66 -20.73 -10.64
C ALA A 171 -4.00 -20.84 -9.15
N MET A 172 -3.41 -19.93 -8.37
CA MET A 172 -3.56 -19.93 -6.91
C MET A 172 -4.92 -19.37 -6.51
N ARG A 173 -5.61 -20.08 -5.61
CA ARG A 173 -6.90 -19.62 -5.08
C ARG A 173 -6.68 -18.35 -4.25
N PRO A 174 -7.47 -17.28 -4.46
CA PRO A 174 -7.31 -16.05 -3.71
C PRO A 174 -7.73 -16.22 -2.25
N VAL A 175 -7.07 -15.46 -1.38
CA VAL A 175 -7.47 -15.20 0.00
C VAL A 175 -8.06 -13.80 0.12
N PHE A 176 -8.89 -13.59 1.13
CA PHE A 176 -9.66 -12.36 1.27
C PHE A 176 -9.37 -11.65 2.58
N VAL A 177 -9.49 -10.32 2.52
CA VAL A 177 -9.53 -9.42 3.66
C VAL A 177 -10.87 -8.71 3.64
N ILE A 178 -11.48 -8.57 4.81
CA ILE A 178 -12.76 -7.89 5.04
C ILE A 178 -12.62 -6.83 6.12
N GLY A 179 -13.61 -5.95 6.27
CA GLY A 179 -13.65 -4.96 7.35
C GLY A 179 -14.96 -4.17 7.31
N SER A 180 -15.32 -3.60 8.44
CA SER A 180 -16.45 -2.65 8.57
C SER A 180 -15.98 -1.25 9.00
N GLU A 181 -14.83 -1.16 9.66
CA GLU A 181 -14.17 0.06 10.08
C GLU A 181 -12.84 0.22 9.33
N VAL A 182 -12.94 0.55 8.02
CA VAL A 182 -11.76 0.63 7.15
C VAL A 182 -11.31 2.09 7.03
N PRO A 183 -10.06 2.44 7.44
CA PRO A 183 -9.52 3.78 7.28
C PRO A 183 -9.47 4.22 5.82
N ILE A 184 -9.66 5.52 5.58
CA ILE A 184 -9.57 6.10 4.23
C ILE A 184 -8.13 6.05 3.74
N PRO A 185 -7.88 5.63 2.48
CA PRO A 185 -6.52 5.55 1.95
C PRO A 185 -5.79 6.89 1.94
N GLY A 186 -4.55 6.91 2.42
CA GLY A 186 -3.64 8.04 2.29
C GLY A 186 -3.53 8.96 3.49
N GLY A 187 -3.93 8.48 4.67
CA GLY A 187 -3.77 9.16 5.94
C GLY A 187 -4.98 9.99 6.37
N ALA A 188 -4.97 10.47 7.60
CA ALA A 188 -6.02 11.30 8.17
C ALA A 188 -6.17 12.63 7.39
N THR A 189 -7.42 13.04 7.18
CA THR A 189 -7.75 14.30 6.49
C THR A 189 -8.01 15.46 7.47
N GLU A 190 -8.20 15.15 8.75
CA GLU A 190 -8.42 16.11 9.82
C GLU A 190 -7.46 15.82 10.99
N ALA A 191 -7.09 16.87 11.72
CA ALA A 191 -6.29 16.72 12.93
C ALA A 191 -7.19 16.16 14.05
N GLU A 192 -7.05 14.88 14.34
CA GLU A 192 -7.64 14.26 15.51
C GLU A 192 -6.65 14.31 16.68
N ASP A 193 -7.11 14.72 17.87
CA ASP A 193 -6.26 14.75 19.07
C ASP A 193 -5.97 13.34 19.59
N THR A 194 -6.85 12.37 19.29
CA THR A 194 -6.68 10.94 19.65
C THR A 194 -7.36 10.07 18.62
N LEU A 195 -6.67 9.02 18.19
CA LEU A 195 -7.23 8.01 17.30
C LEU A 195 -7.88 6.88 18.09
N ALA A 196 -9.16 6.61 17.85
CA ALA A 196 -9.87 5.56 18.58
C ALA A 196 -9.51 4.17 18.03
N VAL A 197 -9.06 3.28 18.90
CA VAL A 197 -8.84 1.86 18.59
C VAL A 197 -10.19 1.17 18.35
N THR A 198 -10.27 0.30 17.34
CA THR A 198 -11.45 -0.55 17.09
C THR A 198 -11.83 -1.31 18.35
N LYS A 199 -13.10 -1.22 18.75
CA LYS A 199 -13.58 -1.93 19.95
C LYS A 199 -13.67 -3.43 19.69
N PRO A 200 -13.35 -4.27 20.69
CA PRO A 200 -13.46 -5.73 20.59
C PRO A 200 -14.84 -6.20 20.12
N GLU A 201 -15.91 -5.54 20.59
CA GLU A 201 -17.29 -5.85 20.20
C GLU A 201 -17.56 -5.57 18.73
N ALA A 202 -17.04 -4.47 18.18
CA ALA A 202 -17.19 -4.12 16.78
C ALA A 202 -16.46 -5.13 15.87
N PHE A 203 -15.27 -5.60 16.27
CA PHE A 203 -14.56 -6.66 15.57
C PHE A 203 -15.37 -7.98 15.58
N ARG A 204 -15.87 -8.42 16.75
CA ARG A 204 -16.70 -9.64 16.86
C ARG A 204 -17.98 -9.52 16.04
N ASP A 205 -18.63 -8.36 16.07
CA ASP A 205 -19.83 -8.09 15.29
C ASP A 205 -19.53 -8.17 13.79
N THR A 206 -18.42 -7.61 13.33
CA THR A 206 -17.99 -7.72 11.94
C THR A 206 -17.88 -9.18 11.52
N VAL A 207 -17.10 -10.01 12.22
CA VAL A 207 -16.89 -11.42 11.84
C VAL A 207 -18.21 -12.22 11.88
N SER A 208 -19.00 -12.07 12.94
CA SER A 208 -20.26 -12.80 13.09
C SER A 208 -21.31 -12.38 12.07
N THR A 209 -21.40 -11.09 11.74
CA THR A 209 -22.31 -10.57 10.72
C THR A 209 -21.91 -11.05 9.34
N TYR A 210 -20.61 -11.00 8.98
CA TYR A 210 -20.14 -11.56 7.71
C TYR A 210 -20.46 -13.06 7.61
N GLN A 211 -20.18 -13.85 8.65
CA GLN A 211 -20.49 -15.29 8.66
C GLN A 211 -21.98 -15.57 8.43
N ARG A 212 -22.86 -14.83 9.11
CA ARG A 212 -24.33 -14.98 8.99
C ARG A 212 -24.79 -14.54 7.60
N VAL A 213 -24.44 -13.31 7.19
CA VAL A 213 -24.91 -12.73 5.91
C VAL A 213 -24.38 -13.51 4.71
N TRP A 214 -23.11 -13.93 4.74
CA TRP A 214 -22.54 -14.73 3.65
C TRP A 214 -23.19 -16.12 3.57
N THR A 215 -23.62 -16.69 4.70
CA THR A 215 -24.42 -17.94 4.70
C THR A 215 -25.77 -17.72 4.07
N GLU A 216 -26.49 -16.64 4.42
CA GLU A 216 -27.78 -16.25 3.83
C GLU A 216 -27.65 -16.00 2.32
N GLU A 217 -26.55 -15.40 1.88
CA GLU A 217 -26.23 -15.12 0.47
C GLU A 217 -25.69 -16.35 -0.30
N GLY A 218 -25.58 -17.51 0.34
CA GLY A 218 -25.14 -18.76 -0.27
C GLY A 218 -23.63 -18.86 -0.52
N VAL A 219 -22.81 -18.05 0.17
CA VAL A 219 -21.34 -18.06 0.10
C VAL A 219 -20.66 -18.23 1.47
N GLY A 220 -21.37 -18.77 2.46
CA GLY A 220 -20.83 -18.94 3.82
C GLY A 220 -19.54 -19.73 3.89
N GLU A 221 -19.32 -20.73 3.00
CA GLU A 221 -18.06 -21.46 2.91
C GLU A 221 -16.87 -20.56 2.53
N GLY A 222 -17.12 -19.39 1.92
CA GLY A 222 -16.10 -18.39 1.57
C GLY A 222 -15.41 -17.78 2.78
N MET A 223 -15.99 -17.85 3.97
CA MET A 223 -15.32 -17.39 5.19
C MET A 223 -14.03 -18.15 5.50
N LYS A 224 -13.85 -19.36 4.96
CA LYS A 224 -12.58 -20.11 5.06
C LYS A 224 -11.44 -19.49 4.23
N ASP A 225 -11.76 -18.69 3.25
CA ASP A 225 -10.81 -17.97 2.41
C ASP A 225 -10.46 -16.59 3.01
N VAL A 226 -11.20 -16.14 4.04
CA VAL A 226 -10.91 -14.89 4.76
C VAL A 226 -9.79 -15.13 5.75
N ILE A 227 -8.67 -14.42 5.59
CA ILE A 227 -7.47 -14.56 6.44
C ILE A 227 -7.23 -13.37 7.35
N ALA A 228 -7.84 -12.22 7.05
CA ALA A 228 -7.64 -11.03 7.86
C ALA A 228 -8.89 -10.15 7.91
N VAL A 229 -8.96 -9.37 8.99
CA VAL A 229 -9.93 -8.29 9.17
C VAL A 229 -9.16 -6.99 9.32
N VAL A 230 -9.56 -5.96 8.57
CA VAL A 230 -9.04 -4.60 8.76
C VAL A 230 -9.59 -4.03 10.06
N VAL A 231 -8.70 -3.49 10.87
CA VAL A 231 -9.02 -2.80 12.11
C VAL A 231 -8.23 -1.50 12.22
N GLN A 232 -8.72 -0.57 13.04
CA GLN A 232 -7.94 0.60 13.47
C GLN A 232 -7.22 0.26 14.78
N PRO A 233 -5.90 0.00 14.76
CA PRO A 233 -5.16 -0.35 15.96
C PRO A 233 -4.63 0.87 16.73
N GLY A 234 -5.02 2.08 16.35
CA GLY A 234 -4.55 3.33 16.93
C GLY A 234 -3.36 3.95 16.19
N VAL A 235 -3.09 3.52 14.96
CA VAL A 235 -2.01 4.09 14.13
C VAL A 235 -2.59 4.90 12.97
N GLU A 236 -1.99 6.04 12.69
CA GLU A 236 -2.33 6.90 11.56
C GLU A 236 -1.20 7.91 11.32
N PHE A 237 -1.27 8.62 10.22
CA PHE A 237 -0.41 9.77 9.92
C PHE A 237 -1.20 10.86 9.22
N GLY A 238 -0.80 12.10 9.45
CA GLY A 238 -1.34 13.29 8.79
C GLY A 238 -0.30 13.93 7.87
N ASP A 239 -0.35 15.25 7.77
CA ASP A 239 0.63 16.00 6.98
C ASP A 239 1.97 16.17 7.71
N GLU A 240 1.94 16.38 9.02
CA GLU A 240 3.10 16.69 9.85
C GLU A 240 3.19 15.81 11.11
N GLN A 241 2.22 14.91 11.32
CA GLN A 241 2.09 14.11 12.55
C GLN A 241 1.98 12.63 12.23
N VAL A 242 2.55 11.80 13.12
CA VAL A 242 2.41 10.35 13.13
C VAL A 242 1.81 9.96 14.48
N PHE A 243 0.84 9.06 14.47
CA PHE A 243 0.27 8.45 15.67
C PHE A 243 0.89 7.06 15.83
N ASP A 244 1.75 6.95 16.83
CA ASP A 244 2.51 5.72 17.08
C ASP A 244 1.64 4.65 17.72
N TYR A 245 1.96 3.38 17.46
CA TYR A 245 1.25 2.23 18.04
C TYR A 245 1.40 2.17 19.55
N ASP A 246 0.27 2.13 20.26
CA ASP A 246 0.23 1.89 21.71
C ASP A 246 -0.31 0.50 22.01
N PRO A 247 0.55 -0.48 22.40
CA PRO A 247 0.12 -1.83 22.75
C PRO A 247 -0.86 -1.87 23.93
N VAL A 248 -0.81 -0.88 24.82
CA VAL A 248 -1.71 -0.81 25.96
C VAL A 248 -3.12 -0.41 25.53
N ALA A 249 -3.22 0.55 24.62
CA ALA A 249 -4.50 0.96 24.03
C ALA A 249 -5.14 -0.15 23.19
N ALA A 250 -4.36 -0.96 22.50
CA ALA A 250 -4.81 -2.03 21.62
C ALA A 250 -5.04 -3.39 22.33
N VAL A 251 -4.72 -3.51 23.63
CA VAL A 251 -4.67 -4.80 24.34
C VAL A 251 -5.98 -5.59 24.28
N ASP A 252 -7.12 -4.93 24.45
CA ASP A 252 -8.43 -5.60 24.46
C ASP A 252 -8.83 -6.06 23.05
N LEU A 253 -8.55 -5.26 22.03
CA LEU A 253 -8.75 -5.64 20.63
C LEU A 253 -7.92 -6.87 20.27
N CYS A 254 -6.64 -6.86 20.60
CA CYS A 254 -5.70 -7.96 20.33
C CYS A 254 -6.05 -9.23 21.14
N ALA A 255 -6.62 -9.07 22.34
CA ALA A 255 -7.12 -10.20 23.11
C ALA A 255 -8.33 -10.87 22.44
N ALA A 256 -9.24 -10.09 21.84
CA ALA A 256 -10.41 -10.61 21.13
C ALA A 256 -10.02 -11.44 19.89
N LEU A 257 -8.89 -11.15 19.25
CA LEU A 257 -8.41 -11.92 18.11
C LEU A 257 -8.17 -13.40 18.41
N LYS A 258 -7.84 -13.74 19.66
CA LYS A 258 -7.59 -15.13 20.08
C LYS A 258 -8.82 -16.04 19.95
N GLU A 259 -10.01 -15.47 19.84
CA GLU A 259 -11.26 -16.19 19.60
C GLU A 259 -11.38 -16.67 18.12
N PHE A 260 -10.54 -16.11 17.23
CA PHE A 260 -10.58 -16.35 15.79
C PHE A 260 -9.19 -16.77 15.25
N PRO A 261 -8.76 -18.02 15.53
CA PRO A 261 -7.39 -18.46 15.23
C PRO A 261 -7.03 -18.51 13.72
N ASP A 262 -8.03 -18.48 12.85
CA ASP A 262 -7.87 -18.51 11.39
C ASP A 262 -7.79 -17.10 10.77
N ILE A 263 -7.87 -16.03 11.60
CA ILE A 263 -7.87 -14.64 11.19
C ILE A 263 -6.69 -13.93 11.87
N CYS A 264 -6.03 -13.03 11.14
CA CYS A 264 -5.17 -12.00 11.73
C CYS A 264 -5.77 -10.61 11.50
N PHE A 265 -5.17 -9.59 12.10
CA PHE A 265 -5.48 -8.22 11.73
C PHE A 265 -4.63 -7.74 10.56
N GLU A 266 -5.24 -6.94 9.68
CA GLU A 266 -4.56 -6.10 8.72
C GLU A 266 -4.59 -4.65 9.23
N GLY A 267 -3.40 -4.10 9.50
CA GLY A 267 -3.22 -2.71 9.89
C GLY A 267 -3.01 -1.84 8.67
N HIS A 268 -3.88 -0.85 8.48
CA HIS A 268 -3.70 0.20 7.48
C HIS A 268 -2.94 1.37 8.08
N SER A 269 -2.42 2.28 7.22
CA SER A 269 -1.72 3.49 7.66
C SER A 269 -0.57 3.24 8.64
N THR A 270 0.14 2.12 8.47
CA THR A 270 1.30 1.79 9.34
C THR A 270 2.57 2.55 8.94
N ASP A 271 2.43 3.46 7.97
CA ASP A 271 3.51 4.32 7.49
C ASP A 271 4.17 5.07 8.64
N TYR A 272 5.49 5.20 8.57
CA TYR A 272 6.32 5.93 9.54
C TYR A 272 6.36 5.37 10.97
N GLN A 273 5.75 4.23 11.24
CA GLN A 273 5.89 3.53 12.53
C GLN A 273 7.34 3.10 12.74
N THR A 274 7.81 3.15 13.99
CA THR A 274 9.16 2.68 14.30
C THR A 274 9.29 1.17 14.13
N ALA A 275 10.51 0.67 13.93
CA ALA A 275 10.76 -0.78 13.88
C ALA A 275 10.24 -1.51 15.13
N THR A 276 10.28 -0.87 16.30
CA THR A 276 9.75 -1.40 17.56
C THR A 276 8.23 -1.50 17.54
N ASP A 277 7.55 -0.46 17.04
CA ASP A 277 6.09 -0.44 16.97
C ASP A 277 5.58 -1.48 15.97
N LEU A 278 6.19 -1.57 14.79
CA LEU A 278 5.90 -2.61 13.80
C LEU A 278 6.11 -4.02 14.39
N TYR A 279 7.19 -4.24 15.15
CA TYR A 279 7.44 -5.50 15.84
C TYR A 279 6.34 -5.83 16.87
N ASN A 280 5.90 -4.84 17.65
CA ASN A 280 4.83 -4.99 18.63
C ASN A 280 3.50 -5.28 17.93
N MET A 281 3.18 -4.57 16.83
CA MET A 281 1.98 -4.83 16.04
C MET A 281 1.93 -6.29 15.56
N VAL A 282 3.02 -6.82 14.99
CA VAL A 282 3.08 -8.23 14.55
C VAL A 282 2.91 -9.19 15.71
N THR A 283 3.50 -8.89 16.86
CA THR A 283 3.38 -9.69 18.09
C THR A 283 1.94 -9.75 18.57
N ASP A 284 1.24 -8.63 18.51
CA ASP A 284 -0.13 -8.47 19.00
C ASP A 284 -1.20 -8.98 18.01
N GLY A 285 -0.80 -9.44 16.82
CA GLY A 285 -1.70 -10.08 15.86
C GLY A 285 -2.00 -9.28 14.62
N ILE A 286 -1.47 -8.05 14.49
CA ILE A 286 -1.55 -7.24 13.28
C ILE A 286 -0.45 -7.72 12.34
N ALA A 287 -0.75 -8.80 11.59
CA ALA A 287 0.25 -9.55 10.85
C ALA A 287 0.46 -9.09 9.41
N ILE A 288 -0.47 -8.34 8.84
CA ILE A 288 -0.35 -7.70 7.54
C ILE A 288 -0.21 -6.20 7.79
N LEU A 289 0.96 -5.64 7.45
CA LEU A 289 1.32 -4.26 7.72
C LEU A 289 1.32 -3.48 6.41
N LYS A 290 0.32 -2.64 6.18
CA LYS A 290 0.20 -1.86 4.94
C LYS A 290 1.02 -0.59 5.02
N VAL A 291 1.88 -0.41 4.01
CA VAL A 291 2.71 0.77 3.81
C VAL A 291 2.61 1.26 2.37
N GLY A 292 2.42 2.53 2.20
CA GLY A 292 2.27 3.16 0.87
C GLY A 292 2.98 4.49 0.76
N PRO A 293 2.44 5.61 1.28
CA PRO A 293 3.03 6.93 1.20
C PRO A 293 4.49 7.00 1.66
N ALA A 294 4.88 6.30 2.73
CA ALA A 294 6.26 6.30 3.24
C ALA A 294 7.28 5.79 2.20
N LEU A 295 6.88 4.87 1.32
CA LEU A 295 7.78 4.34 0.28
C LEU A 295 8.10 5.40 -0.78
N THR A 296 7.09 6.14 -1.25
CA THR A 296 7.29 7.24 -2.20
C THR A 296 7.86 8.49 -1.53
N PHE A 297 7.60 8.68 -0.24
CA PHE A 297 8.25 9.68 0.58
C PHE A 297 9.76 9.45 0.63
N GLY A 298 10.23 8.23 0.92
CA GLY A 298 11.66 7.89 0.90
C GLY A 298 12.31 8.08 -0.47
N LEU A 299 11.59 7.74 -1.55
CA LEU A 299 12.03 8.05 -2.91
C LEU A 299 12.18 9.56 -3.11
N ARG A 300 11.20 10.36 -2.69
CA ARG A 300 11.23 11.82 -2.82
C ARG A 300 12.34 12.44 -2.00
N GLU A 301 12.57 12.00 -0.76
CA GLU A 301 13.70 12.46 0.07
C GLU A 301 15.04 12.25 -0.62
N ALA A 302 15.24 11.04 -1.18
CA ALA A 302 16.47 10.73 -1.91
C ALA A 302 16.62 11.61 -3.17
N LEU A 303 15.54 11.76 -3.97
CA LEU A 303 15.56 12.63 -5.16
C LEU A 303 15.82 14.10 -4.80
N PHE A 304 15.31 14.60 -3.67
CA PHE A 304 15.60 15.95 -3.19
C PHE A 304 17.05 16.09 -2.77
N SER A 305 17.60 15.10 -2.05
CA SER A 305 19.02 15.08 -1.69
C SER A 305 19.93 15.07 -2.93
N LEU A 306 19.59 14.25 -3.94
CA LEU A 306 20.28 14.23 -5.23
C LEU A 306 20.16 15.57 -5.96
N SER A 307 19.01 16.23 -5.94
CA SER A 307 18.82 17.56 -6.54
C SER A 307 19.66 18.64 -5.86
N MET A 308 19.85 18.55 -4.53
CA MET A 308 20.75 19.47 -3.81
C MET A 308 22.21 19.26 -4.23
N MET A 309 22.64 18.01 -4.40
CA MET A 309 23.98 17.70 -4.93
C MET A 309 24.14 18.14 -6.38
N GLU A 310 23.12 17.99 -7.22
CA GLU A 310 23.12 18.50 -8.59
C GLU A 310 23.35 20.02 -8.65
N LYS A 311 22.71 20.79 -7.74
CA LYS A 311 22.88 22.27 -7.69
C LYS A 311 24.33 22.69 -7.44
N GLU A 312 25.12 21.89 -6.74
CA GLU A 312 26.54 22.16 -6.46
C GLU A 312 27.47 21.70 -7.59
N LEU A 313 27.12 20.60 -8.28
CA LEU A 313 28.02 19.93 -9.22
C LEU A 313 27.79 20.32 -10.68
N VAL A 314 26.55 20.62 -11.04
CA VAL A 314 26.11 20.77 -12.43
C VAL A 314 25.90 22.25 -12.79
N PRO A 315 26.42 22.73 -13.94
CA PRO A 315 26.13 24.08 -14.42
C PRO A 315 24.64 24.36 -14.50
N GLU A 316 24.24 25.58 -14.16
CA GLU A 316 22.83 25.96 -13.97
C GLU A 316 21.96 25.64 -15.22
N GLU A 317 22.48 25.91 -16.41
CA GLU A 317 21.79 25.69 -17.67
C GLU A 317 21.56 24.21 -18.03
N LYS A 318 22.28 23.29 -17.35
CA LYS A 318 22.16 21.85 -17.54
C LYS A 318 21.30 21.16 -16.51
N ARG A 319 20.98 21.81 -15.38
CA ARG A 319 20.27 21.19 -14.24
C ARG A 319 18.92 20.62 -14.65
N ALA A 320 18.53 19.54 -13.98
CA ALA A 320 17.23 18.92 -14.15
C ALA A 320 16.10 19.72 -13.51
N ASN A 321 16.40 20.45 -12.43
CA ASN A 321 15.43 21.22 -11.63
C ASN A 321 14.26 20.34 -11.18
N PHE A 322 14.55 19.13 -10.69
CA PHE A 322 13.53 18.14 -10.35
C PHE A 322 12.50 18.66 -9.33
N ILE A 323 12.98 19.32 -8.26
CA ILE A 323 12.08 19.83 -7.19
C ILE A 323 11.12 20.88 -7.75
N GLU A 324 11.64 21.80 -8.54
CA GLU A 324 10.87 22.89 -9.16
C GLU A 324 9.86 22.33 -10.17
N THR A 325 10.26 21.35 -10.98
CA THR A 325 9.38 20.68 -11.94
C THR A 325 8.23 19.94 -11.26
N LEU A 326 8.53 19.19 -10.18
CA LEU A 326 7.50 18.49 -9.40
C LEU A 326 6.48 19.48 -8.81
N ASP A 327 6.94 20.56 -8.17
CA ASP A 327 6.04 21.56 -7.58
C ASP A 327 5.19 22.27 -8.64
N GLN A 328 5.75 22.59 -9.80
CA GLN A 328 5.02 23.18 -10.94
C GLN A 328 3.92 22.25 -11.47
N VAL A 329 4.20 20.96 -11.62
CA VAL A 329 3.21 19.98 -12.07
C VAL A 329 2.10 19.80 -11.03
N MET A 330 2.43 19.80 -9.73
CA MET A 330 1.44 19.78 -8.65
C MET A 330 0.55 21.03 -8.66
N LEU A 331 1.12 22.21 -8.86
CA LEU A 331 0.37 23.45 -8.97
C LEU A 331 -0.54 23.50 -10.21
N ALA A 332 -0.07 22.98 -11.34
CA ALA A 332 -0.85 22.93 -12.59
C ALA A 332 -2.04 21.97 -12.51
N SER A 333 -1.97 20.94 -11.65
CA SER A 333 -3.01 19.91 -11.51
C SER A 333 -3.34 19.66 -10.02
N PRO A 334 -4.02 20.58 -9.32
CA PRO A 334 -4.15 20.55 -7.86
C PRO A 334 -5.10 19.47 -7.31
N ALA A 335 -5.86 18.79 -8.15
CA ALA A 335 -6.96 17.90 -7.75
C ALA A 335 -6.57 16.79 -6.73
N ASN A 336 -5.30 16.36 -6.71
CA ASN A 336 -4.85 15.32 -5.80
C ASN A 336 -4.33 15.84 -4.45
N TRP A 337 -4.17 17.16 -4.26
CA TRP A 337 -3.68 17.72 -3.00
C TRP A 337 -4.53 18.85 -2.42
N GLU A 338 -5.20 19.68 -3.24
CA GLU A 338 -5.90 20.90 -2.78
C GLU A 338 -6.99 20.67 -1.72
N LYS A 339 -7.62 19.48 -1.71
CA LYS A 339 -8.65 19.09 -0.73
C LYS A 339 -8.08 18.57 0.59
N HIS A 340 -6.78 18.33 0.63
CA HIS A 340 -6.11 17.65 1.72
C HIS A 340 -5.14 18.56 2.46
N TYR A 341 -4.50 19.50 1.75
CA TYR A 341 -3.59 20.46 2.34
C TYR A 341 -4.33 21.76 2.64
N HIS A 342 -4.18 22.27 3.86
CA HIS A 342 -4.85 23.45 4.35
C HIS A 342 -3.83 24.45 4.90
N GLY A 343 -4.15 25.74 4.89
CA GLY A 343 -3.30 26.79 5.44
C GLY A 343 -2.97 27.91 4.44
N ASP A 344 -1.97 28.70 4.75
CA ASP A 344 -1.48 29.75 3.87
C ASP A 344 -0.57 29.18 2.75
N GLU A 345 -0.26 30.00 1.74
CA GLU A 345 0.54 29.55 0.59
C GLU A 345 1.93 29.00 0.98
N LYS A 346 2.53 29.53 2.04
CA LYS A 346 3.83 29.05 2.53
C LYS A 346 3.68 27.65 3.10
N HIS A 347 2.64 27.39 3.88
CA HIS A 347 2.36 26.07 4.43
C HIS A 347 1.97 25.08 3.32
N LEU A 348 1.13 25.49 2.37
CA LEU A 348 0.78 24.66 1.21
C LEU A 348 2.01 24.26 0.40
N ALA A 349 2.96 25.19 0.19
CA ALA A 349 4.22 24.89 -0.49
C ALA A 349 5.13 23.93 0.29
N GLN A 350 5.06 23.96 1.63
CA GLN A 350 5.73 22.97 2.48
C GLN A 350 5.07 21.60 2.37
N CYS A 351 3.74 21.51 2.45
CA CYS A 351 2.99 20.27 2.33
C CYS A 351 3.25 19.57 0.98
N ARG A 352 3.23 20.29 -0.14
CA ARG A 352 3.52 19.72 -1.45
C ARG A 352 4.89 19.05 -1.54
N LYS A 353 5.86 19.49 -0.72
CA LYS A 353 7.25 19.01 -0.74
C LYS A 353 7.59 18.04 0.38
N TYR A 354 6.93 18.13 1.55
CA TYR A 354 7.42 17.48 2.77
C TYR A 354 6.35 16.74 3.57
N SER A 355 5.06 16.86 3.23
CA SER A 355 3.99 16.18 3.95
C SER A 355 4.20 14.66 4.01
N TYR A 356 3.92 14.06 5.16
CA TYR A 356 3.89 12.60 5.32
C TYR A 356 2.82 11.92 4.47
N SER A 357 1.69 12.61 4.19
CA SER A 357 0.69 12.07 3.26
C SER A 357 1.21 11.94 1.83
N ASP A 358 2.37 12.54 1.53
CA ASP A 358 3.17 12.43 0.29
C ASP A 358 2.32 12.45 -0.99
N ARG A 359 1.48 13.47 -1.12
CA ARG A 359 0.63 13.60 -2.32
C ARG A 359 1.42 13.83 -3.60
N ALA A 360 2.71 14.14 -3.50
CA ALA A 360 3.66 14.13 -4.61
C ALA A 360 3.66 12.79 -5.39
N ARG A 361 3.32 11.67 -4.72
CA ARG A 361 3.26 10.34 -5.35
C ARG A 361 2.36 10.26 -6.59
N TYR A 362 1.29 11.04 -6.62
CA TYR A 362 0.37 11.08 -7.78
C TYR A 362 0.97 11.77 -9.01
N TYR A 363 2.09 12.49 -8.82
CA TYR A 363 2.73 13.30 -9.86
C TYR A 363 4.10 12.76 -10.28
N ILE A 364 4.76 11.94 -9.45
CA ILE A 364 6.10 11.38 -9.77
C ILE A 364 6.08 10.59 -11.10
N GLY A 365 4.96 9.96 -11.47
CA GLY A 365 4.80 9.26 -12.74
C GLY A 365 4.41 10.14 -13.95
N GLN A 366 4.23 11.45 -13.77
CA GLN A 366 3.90 12.34 -14.89
C GLN A 366 5.11 12.51 -15.83
N PRO A 367 4.89 12.58 -17.15
CA PRO A 367 5.98 12.58 -18.14
C PRO A 367 7.06 13.64 -17.88
N GLU A 368 6.67 14.84 -17.48
CA GLU A 368 7.60 15.95 -17.20
C GLU A 368 8.46 15.66 -15.97
N VAL A 369 7.88 15.08 -14.92
CA VAL A 369 8.57 14.72 -13.68
C VAL A 369 9.51 13.54 -13.91
N VAL A 370 9.07 12.53 -14.66
CA VAL A 370 9.91 11.39 -15.08
C VAL A 370 11.09 11.87 -15.93
N ALA A 371 10.86 12.79 -16.87
CA ALA A 371 11.93 13.35 -17.67
C ALA A 371 12.96 14.13 -16.82
N ALA A 372 12.48 14.92 -15.85
CA ALA A 372 13.36 15.64 -14.91
C ALA A 372 14.15 14.67 -14.00
N MET A 373 13.51 13.60 -13.50
CA MET A 373 14.16 12.57 -12.72
C MET A 373 15.27 11.84 -13.51
N ASN A 374 14.99 11.44 -14.75
CA ASN A 374 15.99 10.78 -15.59
C ASN A 374 17.16 11.72 -15.90
N LYS A 375 16.87 13.00 -16.21
CA LYS A 375 17.90 14.02 -16.42
C LYS A 375 18.77 14.23 -15.18
N LEU A 376 18.18 14.23 -13.98
CA LEU A 376 18.90 14.28 -12.71
C LEU A 376 19.90 13.13 -12.59
N PHE A 377 19.44 11.89 -12.88
CA PHE A 377 20.31 10.72 -12.84
C PHE A 377 21.46 10.81 -13.87
N ASP A 378 21.16 11.23 -15.08
CA ASP A 378 22.17 11.35 -16.15
C ASP A 378 23.19 12.44 -15.83
N ASN A 379 22.73 13.59 -15.31
CA ASN A 379 23.60 14.66 -14.87
C ASN A 379 24.58 14.19 -13.77
N LEU A 380 24.07 13.46 -12.76
CA LEU A 380 24.93 12.99 -11.67
C LEU A 380 25.83 11.79 -12.03
N ARG A 381 25.59 11.15 -13.19
CA ARG A 381 26.56 10.24 -13.82
C ARG A 381 27.64 10.98 -14.60
N GLU A 382 27.27 12.08 -15.32
CA GLU A 382 28.23 12.96 -16.03
C GLU A 382 29.09 13.76 -15.04
N TYR A 383 28.52 14.22 -13.93
CA TYR A 383 29.15 14.96 -12.85
C TYR A 383 29.17 14.14 -11.56
N PRO A 384 30.15 13.24 -11.36
CA PRO A 384 30.12 12.24 -10.30
C PRO A 384 30.08 12.85 -8.89
N ILE A 385 29.25 12.28 -8.04
CA ILE A 385 29.05 12.72 -6.65
C ILE A 385 30.33 12.43 -5.83
N PRO A 386 30.98 13.43 -5.22
CA PRO A 386 32.09 13.20 -4.29
C PRO A 386 31.59 12.54 -3.00
N MET A 387 32.38 11.63 -2.43
CA MET A 387 31.98 10.85 -1.24
C MET A 387 31.72 11.71 0.00
N ASN A 388 32.43 12.82 0.17
CA ASN A 388 32.14 13.76 1.26
C ASN A 388 30.80 14.49 1.10
N MET A 389 30.40 14.80 -0.12
CA MET A 389 29.09 15.39 -0.42
C MET A 389 27.99 14.36 -0.21
N LEU A 390 28.19 13.12 -0.68
CA LEU A 390 27.26 12.03 -0.40
C LEU A 390 27.06 11.83 1.11
N HIS A 391 28.14 11.85 1.88
CA HIS A 391 28.05 11.74 3.34
C HIS A 391 27.22 12.86 3.98
N GLN A 392 27.30 14.08 3.44
CA GLN A 392 26.53 15.23 3.93
C GLN A 392 25.02 15.04 3.72
N TYR A 393 24.60 14.57 2.54
CA TYR A 393 23.20 14.53 2.16
C TYR A 393 22.54 13.17 2.33
N MET A 394 23.33 12.08 2.28
CA MET A 394 22.83 10.69 2.34
C MET A 394 23.79 9.82 3.18
N PRO A 395 23.91 10.07 4.49
CA PRO A 395 24.90 9.41 5.35
C PRO A 395 24.72 7.90 5.46
N ILE A 396 23.49 7.40 5.41
CA ILE A 396 23.19 5.96 5.46
C ILE A 396 23.65 5.29 4.16
N SER A 397 23.29 5.85 3.00
CA SER A 397 23.73 5.34 1.70
C SER A 397 25.25 5.42 1.55
N TYR A 398 25.89 6.48 2.08
CA TYR A 398 27.34 6.58 2.13
C TYR A 398 27.99 5.41 2.88
N ALA A 399 27.44 5.04 4.05
CA ALA A 399 27.96 3.90 4.82
C ALA A 399 27.82 2.59 4.02
N LYS A 400 26.65 2.33 3.43
CA LYS A 400 26.41 1.13 2.59
C LYS A 400 27.36 1.05 1.39
N ILE A 401 27.68 2.16 0.74
CA ILE A 401 28.66 2.19 -0.37
C ILE A 401 30.05 1.85 0.14
N ARG A 402 30.47 2.41 1.29
CA ARG A 402 31.75 2.12 1.92
C ARG A 402 31.92 0.64 2.28
N GLU A 403 30.82 -0.04 2.60
CA GLU A 403 30.78 -1.47 2.92
C GLU A 403 30.56 -2.35 1.68
N GLY A 404 30.43 -1.77 0.49
CA GLY A 404 30.20 -2.50 -0.75
C GLY A 404 28.80 -3.08 -0.92
N GLN A 405 27.85 -2.62 -0.11
CA GLN A 405 26.44 -3.07 -0.12
C GLN A 405 25.59 -2.30 -1.12
N LEU A 406 26.00 -1.11 -1.54
CA LEU A 406 25.30 -0.25 -2.48
C LEU A 406 26.26 0.29 -3.54
N LYS A 407 25.79 0.43 -4.78
CA LYS A 407 26.55 1.07 -5.86
C LYS A 407 26.38 2.58 -5.80
N LEU A 408 27.47 3.31 -6.09
CA LEU A 408 27.40 4.76 -6.28
C LEU A 408 26.83 5.07 -7.68
N ASP A 409 25.52 4.93 -7.80
CA ASP A 409 24.73 5.31 -8.98
C ASP A 409 23.50 6.10 -8.51
N PRO A 410 23.13 7.23 -9.13
CA PRO A 410 22.01 8.07 -8.68
C PRO A 410 20.69 7.36 -8.58
N ARG A 411 20.40 6.40 -9.47
CA ARG A 411 19.16 5.61 -9.43
C ARG A 411 19.17 4.61 -8.27
N GLU A 412 20.29 3.96 -8.02
CA GLU A 412 20.44 3.06 -6.86
C GLU A 412 20.33 3.85 -5.55
N LEU A 413 20.89 5.06 -5.48
CA LEU A 413 20.74 5.96 -4.32
C LEU A 413 19.28 6.38 -4.09
N ALA A 414 18.53 6.67 -5.17
CA ALA A 414 17.12 6.99 -5.08
C ALA A 414 16.30 5.80 -4.53
N MET A 415 16.57 4.58 -5.00
CA MET A 415 15.93 3.36 -4.50
C MET A 415 16.36 3.03 -3.05
N ASP A 416 17.59 3.35 -2.66
CA ASP A 416 18.03 3.15 -1.26
C ASP A 416 17.25 4.00 -0.26
N GLY A 417 16.74 5.17 -0.66
CA GLY A 417 15.81 5.96 0.15
C GLY A 417 14.52 5.17 0.47
N ILE A 418 14.02 4.39 -0.47
CA ILE A 418 12.85 3.52 -0.25
C ILE A 418 13.22 2.37 0.71
N VAL A 419 14.40 1.76 0.50
CA VAL A 419 14.88 0.64 1.31
C VAL A 419 14.95 0.99 2.79
N GLN A 420 15.27 2.23 3.15
CA GLN A 420 15.35 2.65 4.56
C GLN A 420 14.03 2.41 5.29
N PHE A 421 12.90 2.73 4.67
CA PHE A 421 11.58 2.39 5.24
C PHE A 421 11.30 0.88 5.22
N MET A 422 11.65 0.18 4.13
CA MET A 422 11.43 -1.27 4.05
C MET A 422 12.14 -2.05 5.14
N LEU A 423 13.34 -1.61 5.58
CA LEU A 423 14.13 -2.30 6.60
C LEU A 423 13.41 -2.37 7.95
N ASP A 424 12.65 -1.34 8.33
CA ASP A 424 11.86 -1.35 9.57
C ASP A 424 10.78 -2.44 9.53
N TYR A 425 10.06 -2.55 8.42
CA TYR A 425 9.09 -3.62 8.20
C TYR A 425 9.72 -5.00 8.14
N GLU A 426 10.83 -5.14 7.43
CA GLU A 426 11.54 -6.40 7.28
C GLU A 426 12.10 -6.91 8.61
N SER A 427 12.44 -6.04 9.54
CA SER A 427 12.91 -6.39 10.88
C SER A 427 11.77 -6.83 11.81
N ALA A 428 10.55 -6.40 11.51
CA ALA A 428 9.37 -6.63 12.33
C ALA A 428 8.67 -7.97 12.07
N VAL A 429 8.88 -8.63 10.91
CA VAL A 429 8.12 -9.80 10.46
C VAL A 429 8.88 -11.12 10.53
#